data_850706daa01ed7845d004d45de0b5e18
#
_entry.id   850706daa01ed7845d004d45de0b5e18
#
_cell.length_a   1.000
_cell.length_b   1.000
_cell.length_c   1.000
_cell.angle_alpha   90.00
_cell.angle_beta   90.00
_cell.angle_gamma   90.00
#
_symmetry.space_group_name_H-M   'P 1'
#
loop_
_entity.id
_entity.type
_entity.pdbx_description
1 polymer ?
#
loop_
_entity_poly.entity_id
_entity_poly.type
_entity_poly.pdbx_seq_one_letter_code
_entity_poly.pdbx_strand_id
1 'polypeptide(L)'
;VTLAGGPTHSAMGSVAVAFIGWTDATNKTTTILSANDTAPTTVASPYTVNADTTLYAAWGYDPDGDGNPDVTEDKRTVTYNANGGYFDSTSSTTTKEEKVPAQPSYRLNTTDEFKPTRDQVGGKDVAFVGWSETQHSDIYGLDDSYDDSILAATVDVSSENKTVYAVWGYDTNGDGKPDVQDESYGITIDADEAGEQV
;
A
#
# COMPACT_ATOMS: atom_id res chain seq x y z
N VAL A 1 -15.58 35.55 -18.81
CA VAL A 1 -16.68 34.58 -18.65
C VAL A 1 -16.39 33.76 -17.38
N THR A 2 -17.36 33.64 -16.50
CA THR A 2 -17.27 32.69 -15.36
C THR A 2 -17.43 31.29 -15.91
N LEU A 3 -16.46 30.42 -15.62
CA LEU A 3 -16.54 29.03 -16.01
C LEU A 3 -17.54 28.28 -15.13
N ALA A 4 -18.34 27.41 -15.73
CA ALA A 4 -19.24 26.53 -14.99
C ALA A 4 -18.42 25.60 -14.08
N GLY A 5 -19.07 25.12 -13.01
CA GLY A 5 -18.51 24.04 -12.20
C GLY A 5 -18.20 22.80 -13.05
N GLY A 6 -17.35 21.94 -12.53
CA GLY A 6 -16.92 20.74 -13.24
C GLY A 6 -18.10 19.84 -13.61
N PRO A 7 -18.05 19.18 -14.77
CA PRO A 7 -18.96 18.09 -15.09
C PRO A 7 -18.71 16.90 -14.16
N THR A 8 -19.56 15.89 -14.24
CA THR A 8 -19.36 14.60 -13.54
C THR A 8 -18.81 13.56 -14.49
N HIS A 9 -18.01 12.64 -14.00
CA HIS A 9 -17.52 11.48 -14.74
C HIS A 9 -17.95 10.19 -14.03
N SER A 10 -18.29 9.16 -14.78
CA SER A 10 -18.57 7.85 -14.22
C SER A 10 -17.27 7.22 -13.68
N ALA A 11 -17.39 6.41 -12.62
CA ALA A 11 -16.24 5.65 -12.13
C ALA A 11 -15.63 4.76 -13.24
N MET A 12 -14.33 4.58 -13.19
CA MET A 12 -13.60 3.66 -14.06
C MET A 12 -13.31 2.37 -13.30
N GLY A 13 -14.04 1.32 -13.64
CA GLY A 13 -14.10 0.12 -12.81
C GLY A 13 -14.76 0.43 -11.46
N SER A 14 -14.04 0.22 -10.36
CA SER A 14 -14.49 0.53 -9.00
C SER A 14 -13.91 1.84 -8.44
N VAL A 15 -13.11 2.57 -9.22
CA VAL A 15 -12.41 3.78 -8.77
C VAL A 15 -13.17 5.03 -9.19
N ALA A 16 -13.46 5.93 -8.26
CA ALA A 16 -14.05 7.22 -8.53
C ALA A 16 -13.12 8.08 -9.42
N VAL A 17 -13.71 9.02 -10.14
CA VAL A 17 -13.00 9.96 -11.01
C VAL A 17 -13.51 11.36 -10.71
N ALA A 18 -12.60 12.25 -10.35
CA ALA A 18 -12.91 13.63 -9.99
C ALA A 18 -12.39 14.63 -11.04
N PHE A 19 -13.03 15.79 -11.08
CA PHE A 19 -12.71 16.85 -12.00
C PHE A 19 -11.51 17.67 -11.51
N ILE A 20 -10.45 17.75 -12.33
CA ILE A 20 -9.25 18.55 -12.03
C ILE A 20 -9.50 20.03 -12.36
N GLY A 21 -10.06 20.29 -13.52
CA GLY A 21 -10.25 21.66 -14.02
C GLY A 21 -10.44 21.72 -15.53
N TRP A 22 -10.67 22.93 -16.02
CA TRP A 22 -10.72 23.19 -17.45
C TRP A 22 -9.31 23.48 -17.99
N THR A 23 -8.96 22.91 -19.13
CA THR A 23 -7.69 23.13 -19.82
C THR A 23 -7.94 23.68 -21.23
N ASP A 24 -6.94 24.34 -21.77
CA ASP A 24 -6.94 24.73 -23.21
C ASP A 24 -6.45 23.58 -24.11
N ALA A 25 -6.41 23.81 -25.43
CA ALA A 25 -5.99 22.80 -26.37
C ALA A 25 -4.52 22.37 -26.21
N THR A 26 -3.66 23.22 -25.61
CA THR A 26 -2.25 22.92 -25.36
C THR A 26 -2.06 21.98 -24.17
N ASN A 27 -2.89 22.15 -23.13
CA ASN A 27 -2.78 21.47 -21.86
C ASN A 27 -3.81 20.35 -21.69
N LYS A 28 -4.60 20.02 -22.72
CA LYS A 28 -5.61 18.97 -22.65
C LYS A 28 -4.99 17.61 -22.37
N THR A 29 -5.63 16.85 -21.49
CA THR A 29 -5.31 15.43 -21.25
C THR A 29 -6.25 14.55 -22.05
N THR A 30 -5.76 13.37 -22.48
CA THR A 30 -6.55 12.38 -23.21
C THR A 30 -6.82 11.13 -22.35
N THR A 31 -6.28 11.10 -21.15
CA THR A 31 -6.40 10.01 -20.18
C THR A 31 -6.83 10.56 -18.83
N ILE A 32 -7.39 9.71 -17.99
CA ILE A 32 -7.61 10.00 -16.58
C ILE A 32 -6.27 9.86 -15.86
N LEU A 33 -5.89 10.88 -15.10
CA LEU A 33 -4.58 10.97 -14.46
C LEU A 33 -4.56 10.21 -13.14
N SER A 34 -3.46 9.50 -12.90
CA SER A 34 -3.17 8.82 -11.64
C SER A 34 -2.38 9.72 -10.69
N ALA A 35 -2.31 9.37 -9.42
CA ALA A 35 -1.57 10.11 -8.40
C ALA A 35 -0.12 10.43 -8.79
N ASN A 36 0.54 9.57 -9.56
CA ASN A 36 1.93 9.75 -10.00
C ASN A 36 2.11 10.58 -11.28
N ASP A 37 1.02 10.95 -11.93
CA ASP A 37 1.08 11.80 -13.13
C ASP A 37 1.33 13.26 -12.73
N THR A 38 1.59 14.10 -13.74
CA THR A 38 1.69 15.54 -13.54
C THR A 38 0.33 16.17 -13.82
N ALA A 39 -0.20 16.92 -12.85
CA ALA A 39 -1.44 17.66 -13.05
C ALA A 39 -1.27 18.68 -14.18
N PRO A 40 -2.26 18.82 -15.09
CA PRO A 40 -2.19 19.78 -16.18
C PRO A 40 -2.36 21.21 -15.66
N THR A 41 -1.85 22.17 -16.41
CA THR A 41 -2.17 23.58 -16.15
C THR A 41 -3.63 23.84 -16.50
N THR A 42 -4.42 24.25 -15.53
CA THR A 42 -5.82 24.61 -15.71
C THR A 42 -5.99 26.09 -15.99
N VAL A 43 -7.08 26.45 -16.67
CA VAL A 43 -7.44 27.84 -16.90
C VAL A 43 -8.20 28.40 -15.69
N ALA A 44 -7.89 29.62 -15.29
CA ALA A 44 -8.54 30.29 -14.17
C ALA A 44 -9.97 30.76 -14.51
N SER A 45 -10.84 30.83 -13.52
CA SER A 45 -12.14 31.49 -13.62
C SER A 45 -12.08 32.82 -12.82
N PRO A 46 -12.52 33.97 -13.38
CA PRO A 46 -13.11 34.13 -14.72
C PRO A 46 -12.07 34.01 -15.87
N TYR A 47 -12.52 33.42 -16.96
CA TYR A 47 -11.71 33.24 -18.18
C TYR A 47 -11.96 34.38 -19.19
N THR A 48 -10.89 34.94 -19.73
CA THR A 48 -11.01 35.98 -20.74
C THR A 48 -11.03 35.37 -22.13
N VAL A 49 -12.12 35.53 -22.87
CA VAL A 49 -12.31 35.01 -24.21
C VAL A 49 -11.98 36.12 -25.20
N ASN A 50 -10.92 35.95 -25.97
CA ASN A 50 -10.47 36.90 -27.02
C ASN A 50 -10.74 36.40 -28.45
N ALA A 51 -11.06 35.11 -28.59
CA ALA A 51 -11.40 34.44 -29.84
C ALA A 51 -12.22 33.17 -29.54
N ASP A 52 -12.78 32.54 -30.58
CA ASP A 52 -13.44 31.24 -30.42
C ASP A 52 -12.50 30.25 -29.75
N THR A 53 -12.92 29.72 -28.60
CA THR A 53 -12.08 28.90 -27.76
C THR A 53 -12.85 27.67 -27.28
N THR A 54 -12.19 26.51 -27.33
CA THR A 54 -12.68 25.28 -26.76
C THR A 54 -11.88 24.94 -25.49
N LEU A 55 -12.56 24.71 -24.38
CA LEU A 55 -11.97 24.23 -23.17
C LEU A 55 -12.29 22.74 -23.00
N TYR A 56 -11.35 22.02 -22.43
CA TYR A 56 -11.42 20.57 -22.23
C TYR A 56 -11.41 20.26 -20.73
N ALA A 57 -12.29 19.36 -20.30
CA ALA A 57 -12.27 18.86 -18.93
C ALA A 57 -11.06 17.94 -18.73
N ALA A 58 -10.30 18.16 -17.65
CA ALA A 58 -9.26 17.25 -17.20
C ALA A 58 -9.77 16.45 -16.00
N TRP A 59 -9.37 15.19 -15.92
CA TRP A 59 -9.86 14.22 -14.96
C TRP A 59 -8.71 13.49 -14.27
N GLY A 60 -8.89 13.17 -12.99
CA GLY A 60 -7.98 12.31 -12.24
C GLY A 60 -8.74 11.25 -11.46
N TYR A 61 -8.08 10.16 -11.12
CA TYR A 61 -8.61 9.16 -10.21
C TYR A 61 -8.70 9.74 -8.80
N ASP A 62 -9.72 9.29 -8.08
CA ASP A 62 -10.07 9.65 -6.70
C ASP A 62 -10.42 8.34 -5.98
N PRO A 63 -9.42 7.51 -5.65
CA PRO A 63 -9.63 6.18 -5.08
C PRO A 63 -10.11 6.21 -3.63
N ASP A 64 -9.84 7.26 -2.86
CA ASP A 64 -10.31 7.43 -1.49
C ASP A 64 -11.71 8.07 -1.38
N GLY A 65 -12.20 8.65 -2.51
CA GLY A 65 -13.57 9.14 -2.63
C GLY A 65 -13.83 10.46 -1.90
N ASP A 66 -12.81 11.26 -1.65
CA ASP A 66 -12.94 12.54 -0.96
C ASP A 66 -13.44 13.69 -1.87
N GLY A 67 -13.49 13.43 -3.19
CA GLY A 67 -13.93 14.37 -4.23
C GLY A 67 -12.81 15.19 -4.86
N ASN A 68 -11.56 15.01 -4.42
CA ASN A 68 -10.38 15.62 -5.00
C ASN A 68 -9.61 14.58 -5.81
N PRO A 69 -9.08 14.92 -7.00
CA PRO A 69 -8.26 13.98 -7.76
C PRO A 69 -6.89 13.83 -7.11
N ASP A 70 -6.44 12.61 -6.82
CA ASP A 70 -5.14 12.29 -6.20
C ASP A 70 -3.94 13.02 -6.85
N VAL A 71 -4.01 13.25 -8.17
CA VAL A 71 -2.96 13.96 -8.92
C VAL A 71 -2.76 15.41 -8.45
N THR A 72 -3.77 16.03 -7.84
CA THR A 72 -3.75 17.43 -7.38
C THR A 72 -3.49 17.56 -5.88
N GLU A 73 -3.42 16.46 -5.15
CA GLU A 73 -3.23 16.44 -3.72
C GLU A 73 -1.76 16.54 -3.29
N ASP A 74 -1.55 16.96 -2.06
CA ASP A 74 -0.25 16.84 -1.42
C ASP A 74 0.15 15.37 -1.32
N LYS A 75 1.36 15.05 -1.78
CA LYS A 75 1.85 13.67 -1.79
C LYS A 75 2.80 13.42 -0.63
N ARG A 76 2.68 12.22 -0.10
CA ARG A 76 3.59 11.66 0.89
C ARG A 76 4.27 10.43 0.32
N THR A 77 5.40 10.07 0.90
CA THR A 77 6.11 8.84 0.55
C THR A 77 5.94 7.83 1.66
N VAL A 78 5.48 6.63 1.29
CA VAL A 78 5.58 5.44 2.14
C VAL A 78 6.81 4.66 1.69
N THR A 79 7.76 4.49 2.60
CA THR A 79 8.96 3.69 2.37
C THR A 79 8.77 2.32 3.02
N TYR A 80 8.80 1.29 2.22
CA TYR A 80 8.76 -0.11 2.64
C TYR A 80 10.20 -0.60 2.80
N ASN A 81 10.60 -0.89 4.04
CA ASN A 81 11.92 -1.41 4.36
C ASN A 81 11.84 -2.92 4.58
N ALA A 82 12.59 -3.67 3.78
CA ALA A 82 12.59 -5.13 3.85
C ALA A 82 13.19 -5.69 5.14
N ASN A 83 13.77 -4.86 6.01
CA ASN A 83 14.24 -5.21 7.36
C ASN A 83 15.08 -6.50 7.38
N GLY A 84 16.17 -6.48 6.63
CA GLY A 84 17.08 -7.62 6.47
C GLY A 84 16.73 -8.57 5.32
N GLY A 85 15.65 -8.29 4.58
CA GLY A 85 15.30 -8.92 3.31
C GLY A 85 15.54 -8.00 2.11
N TYR A 86 14.93 -8.33 0.97
CA TYR A 86 15.09 -7.61 -0.29
C TYR A 86 13.86 -7.77 -1.18
N PHE A 87 13.69 -6.86 -2.15
CA PHE A 87 12.56 -6.82 -3.09
C PHE A 87 12.94 -7.34 -4.49
N ASP A 88 14.17 -7.74 -4.71
CA ASP A 88 14.66 -8.23 -5.99
C ASP A 88 15.45 -9.53 -5.86
N SER A 89 15.63 -10.22 -6.98
CA SER A 89 16.37 -11.49 -7.03
C SER A 89 17.88 -11.34 -6.86
N THR A 90 18.40 -10.11 -6.81
CA THR A 90 19.83 -9.83 -6.66
C THR A 90 20.23 -9.48 -5.24
N SER A 91 19.25 -9.47 -4.31
CA SER A 91 19.41 -9.12 -2.89
C SER A 91 19.98 -7.71 -2.65
N SER A 92 19.77 -6.81 -3.60
CA SER A 92 20.34 -5.46 -3.58
C SER A 92 19.33 -4.38 -3.19
N THR A 93 18.04 -4.57 -3.50
CA THR A 93 16.98 -3.59 -3.24
C THR A 93 16.34 -3.87 -1.89
N THR A 94 16.77 -3.17 -0.84
CA THR A 94 16.29 -3.36 0.53
C THR A 94 15.14 -2.42 0.92
N THR A 95 14.83 -1.44 0.08
CA THR A 95 13.72 -0.49 0.28
C THR A 95 12.96 -0.27 -1.01
N LYS A 96 11.65 -0.02 -0.89
CA LYS A 96 10.77 0.41 -1.97
C LYS A 96 9.98 1.62 -1.54
N GLU A 97 9.67 2.52 -2.47
CA GLU A 97 8.92 3.72 -2.18
C GLU A 97 7.64 3.78 -3.01
N GLU A 98 6.59 4.27 -2.39
CA GLU A 98 5.32 4.55 -3.03
C GLU A 98 4.89 5.98 -2.69
N LYS A 99 4.47 6.74 -3.70
CA LYS A 99 3.91 8.09 -3.50
C LYS A 99 2.39 7.99 -3.45
N VAL A 100 1.82 8.50 -2.39
CA VAL A 100 0.39 8.39 -2.07
C VAL A 100 -0.16 9.77 -1.68
N PRO A 101 -1.47 10.02 -1.86
CA PRO A 101 -2.12 11.21 -1.33
C PRO A 101 -1.94 11.30 0.19
N ALA A 102 -1.91 12.54 0.71
CA ALA A 102 -1.85 12.77 2.14
C ALA A 102 -3.20 12.43 2.78
N GLN A 103 -3.25 11.37 3.58
CA GLN A 103 -4.50 10.88 4.19
C GLN A 103 -4.25 10.22 5.55
N PRO A 104 -5.27 10.20 6.45
CA PRO A 104 -5.09 9.67 7.81
C PRO A 104 -5.06 8.14 7.88
N SER A 105 -5.45 7.43 6.83
CA SER A 105 -5.51 5.96 6.85
C SER A 105 -5.19 5.39 5.47
N TYR A 106 -3.92 5.45 5.10
CA TYR A 106 -3.45 4.82 3.86
C TYR A 106 -3.25 3.32 4.07
N ARG A 107 -3.90 2.49 3.23
CA ARG A 107 -3.75 1.04 3.28
C ARG A 107 -2.41 0.62 2.67
N LEU A 108 -1.61 -0.09 3.44
CA LEU A 108 -0.31 -0.58 3.00
C LEU A 108 -0.42 -1.59 1.86
N ASN A 109 0.50 -1.48 0.92
CA ASN A 109 0.57 -2.36 -0.23
C ASN A 109 1.12 -3.73 0.17
N THR A 110 0.36 -4.79 -0.18
CA THR A 110 0.70 -6.20 0.09
C THR A 110 0.74 -7.05 -1.18
N THR A 111 0.80 -6.41 -2.36
CA THR A 111 0.96 -7.12 -3.62
C THR A 111 2.33 -7.80 -3.70
N ASP A 112 2.48 -8.78 -4.58
CA ASP A 112 3.75 -9.51 -4.75
C ASP A 112 4.94 -8.57 -5.03
N GLU A 113 4.68 -7.44 -5.69
CA GLU A 113 5.70 -6.42 -5.93
C GLU A 113 6.24 -5.79 -4.64
N PHE A 114 5.39 -5.67 -3.61
CA PHE A 114 5.73 -5.11 -2.30
C PHE A 114 5.91 -6.18 -1.22
N LYS A 115 5.95 -7.46 -1.59
CA LYS A 115 6.26 -8.56 -0.68
C LYS A 115 7.76 -8.87 -0.75
N PRO A 116 8.56 -8.53 0.28
CA PRO A 116 9.98 -8.82 0.27
C PRO A 116 10.25 -10.30 0.51
N THR A 117 11.44 -10.74 0.13
CA THR A 117 11.99 -12.06 0.45
C THR A 117 13.21 -11.90 1.35
N ARG A 118 13.62 -12.95 2.04
CA ARG A 118 14.79 -12.96 2.93
C ARG A 118 15.49 -14.30 2.85
N ASP A 119 16.82 -14.28 2.94
CA ASP A 119 17.61 -15.51 3.04
C ASP A 119 17.35 -16.25 4.34
N GLN A 120 17.67 -17.53 4.36
CA GLN A 120 17.60 -18.37 5.56
C GLN A 120 18.35 -17.75 6.74
N VAL A 121 17.76 -17.85 7.92
CA VAL A 121 18.38 -17.41 9.16
C VAL A 121 18.57 -18.61 10.09
N GLY A 122 19.83 -18.86 10.48
CA GLY A 122 20.18 -20.03 11.27
C GLY A 122 19.89 -21.37 10.57
N GLY A 123 19.91 -21.38 9.22
CA GLY A 123 19.61 -22.56 8.40
C GLY A 123 18.13 -22.90 8.28
N LYS A 124 17.24 -22.01 8.70
CA LYS A 124 15.77 -22.13 8.56
C LYS A 124 15.26 -21.13 7.55
N ASP A 125 14.30 -21.53 6.74
CA ASP A 125 13.56 -20.63 5.88
C ASP A 125 12.78 -19.59 6.69
N VAL A 126 12.58 -18.42 6.12
CA VAL A 126 11.81 -17.33 6.73
C VAL A 126 10.82 -16.78 5.73
N ALA A 127 9.64 -16.44 6.21
CA ALA A 127 8.55 -15.88 5.42
C ALA A 127 8.11 -14.51 5.94
N PHE A 128 7.60 -13.68 5.05
CA PHE A 128 7.07 -12.36 5.37
C PHE A 128 5.74 -12.47 6.11
N VAL A 129 5.68 -11.90 7.31
CA VAL A 129 4.48 -11.87 8.16
C VAL A 129 3.57 -10.70 7.80
N GLY A 130 4.15 -9.50 7.66
CA GLY A 130 3.40 -8.27 7.44
C GLY A 130 4.28 -7.03 7.64
N TRP A 131 3.65 -5.87 7.58
CA TRP A 131 4.30 -4.58 7.79
C TRP A 131 4.09 -4.07 9.22
N SER A 132 5.08 -3.36 9.77
CA SER A 132 4.99 -2.67 11.06
C SER A 132 5.56 -1.26 10.95
N GLU A 133 4.99 -0.30 11.68
CA GLU A 133 5.57 1.05 11.82
C GLU A 133 6.81 1.05 12.72
N THR A 134 7.03 -0.01 13.48
CA THR A 134 8.21 -0.19 14.34
C THR A 134 9.13 -1.26 13.74
N GLN A 135 10.43 -1.01 13.76
CA GLN A 135 11.41 -2.02 13.32
C GLN A 135 11.55 -3.11 14.39
N HIS A 136 11.30 -4.35 13.99
CA HIS A 136 11.51 -5.55 14.79
C HIS A 136 12.73 -6.31 14.27
N SER A 137 13.67 -6.66 15.16
CA SER A 137 14.87 -7.46 14.81
C SER A 137 14.61 -8.95 14.87
N ASP A 138 13.59 -9.37 15.60
CA ASP A 138 13.28 -10.76 15.88
C ASP A 138 12.62 -11.44 14.67
N ILE A 139 12.84 -12.75 14.56
CA ILE A 139 12.15 -13.62 13.63
C ILE A 139 11.30 -14.55 14.47
N TYR A 140 9.99 -14.46 14.29
CA TYR A 140 9.02 -15.16 15.14
C TYR A 140 8.90 -16.64 14.75
N GLY A 141 8.98 -17.52 15.72
CA GLY A 141 8.72 -18.96 15.58
C GLY A 141 7.34 -19.35 16.08
N LEU A 142 6.95 -20.61 15.85
CA LEU A 142 5.63 -21.15 16.23
C LEU A 142 5.30 -20.96 17.71
N ASP A 143 6.30 -21.10 18.59
CA ASP A 143 6.14 -21.03 20.05
C ASP A 143 6.39 -19.61 20.62
N ASP A 144 6.70 -18.64 19.77
CA ASP A 144 6.95 -17.27 20.21
C ASP A 144 5.63 -16.58 20.56
N SER A 145 5.69 -15.68 21.54
CA SER A 145 4.58 -14.80 21.88
C SER A 145 4.43 -13.72 20.79
N TYR A 146 3.88 -14.11 19.65
CA TYR A 146 3.57 -13.21 18.57
C TYR A 146 2.20 -12.55 18.82
N ASP A 147 2.14 -11.24 18.67
CA ASP A 147 0.91 -10.46 18.79
C ASP A 147 0.70 -9.70 17.46
N ASP A 148 -0.38 -10.02 16.77
CA ASP A 148 -0.76 -9.34 15.52
C ASP A 148 -0.88 -7.81 15.65
N SER A 149 -1.00 -7.27 16.87
CA SER A 149 -1.04 -5.84 17.13
C SER A 149 0.22 -5.08 16.72
N ILE A 150 1.34 -5.79 16.51
CA ILE A 150 2.56 -5.16 15.96
C ILE A 150 2.44 -4.86 14.47
N LEU A 151 1.48 -5.48 13.78
CA LEU A 151 1.28 -5.28 12.35
C LEU A 151 0.40 -4.06 12.08
N ALA A 152 0.78 -3.33 11.05
CA ALA A 152 0.00 -2.22 10.51
C ALA A 152 -0.62 -2.64 9.17
N ALA A 153 -1.94 -2.58 9.07
CA ALA A 153 -2.65 -2.68 7.79
C ALA A 153 -2.77 -1.33 7.09
N THR A 154 -2.75 -0.26 7.88
CA THR A 154 -2.83 1.14 7.42
C THR A 154 -1.84 2.00 8.18
N VAL A 155 -1.45 3.13 7.59
CA VAL A 155 -0.60 4.17 8.23
C VAL A 155 -1.20 5.55 8.01
N ASP A 156 -0.96 6.46 8.95
CA ASP A 156 -1.34 7.86 8.82
C ASP A 156 -0.24 8.62 8.07
N VAL A 157 -0.55 9.03 6.85
CA VAL A 157 0.30 9.84 5.98
C VAL A 157 -0.24 11.27 5.78
N SER A 158 -1.15 11.73 6.63
CA SER A 158 -1.76 13.06 6.49
C SER A 158 -0.75 14.19 6.60
N SER A 159 0.25 14.07 7.46
CA SER A 159 1.18 15.16 7.77
C SER A 159 2.64 14.90 7.40
N GLU A 160 3.06 13.63 7.27
CA GLU A 160 4.47 13.26 7.07
C GLU A 160 4.64 11.99 6.23
N ASN A 161 5.85 11.80 5.70
CA ASN A 161 6.25 10.52 5.09
C ASN A 161 6.35 9.44 6.16
N LYS A 162 6.08 8.19 5.79
CA LYS A 162 6.16 7.04 6.70
C LYS A 162 7.14 6.01 6.21
N THR A 163 7.78 5.32 7.14
CA THR A 163 8.55 4.10 6.87
C THR A 163 7.89 2.95 7.60
N VAL A 164 7.67 1.86 6.89
CA VAL A 164 7.21 0.59 7.45
C VAL A 164 8.27 -0.48 7.24
N TYR A 165 8.34 -1.41 8.17
CA TYR A 165 9.36 -2.44 8.23
C TYR A 165 8.73 -3.81 8.09
N ALA A 166 9.37 -4.68 7.30
CA ALA A 166 8.95 -6.07 7.22
C ALA A 166 9.11 -6.78 8.56
N VAL A 167 8.10 -7.51 8.96
CA VAL A 167 8.13 -8.46 10.08
C VAL A 167 8.31 -9.85 9.50
N TRP A 168 9.18 -10.66 10.12
CA TRP A 168 9.58 -11.96 9.63
C TRP A 168 9.22 -13.07 10.62
N GLY A 169 8.78 -14.21 10.11
CA GLY A 169 8.59 -15.44 10.87
C GLY A 169 9.35 -16.60 10.23
N TYR A 170 9.68 -17.63 11.02
CA TYR A 170 10.21 -18.87 10.48
C TYR A 170 9.13 -19.60 9.67
N ASP A 171 9.55 -20.28 8.62
CA ASP A 171 8.76 -21.19 7.79
C ASP A 171 9.48 -22.56 7.83
N THR A 172 9.22 -23.33 8.86
CA THR A 172 9.94 -24.59 9.09
C THR A 172 9.34 -25.77 8.34
N ASN A 173 8.07 -25.64 7.91
CA ASN A 173 7.38 -26.65 7.12
C ASN A 173 7.55 -26.46 5.60
N GLY A 174 8.07 -25.28 5.14
CA GLY A 174 8.37 -24.97 3.74
C GLY A 174 7.15 -24.71 2.88
N ASP A 175 6.02 -24.27 3.46
CA ASP A 175 4.80 -23.99 2.72
C ASP A 175 4.70 -22.55 2.21
N GLY A 176 5.69 -21.71 2.51
CA GLY A 176 5.80 -20.31 2.11
C GLY A 176 5.05 -19.34 3.01
N LYS A 177 4.56 -19.80 4.15
CA LYS A 177 3.93 -19.00 5.20
C LYS A 177 4.77 -19.01 6.47
N PRO A 178 4.71 -17.96 7.28
CA PRO A 178 5.37 -17.97 8.58
C PRO A 178 4.63 -18.86 9.56
N ASP A 179 5.32 -19.79 10.26
CA ASP A 179 4.77 -20.72 11.22
C ASP A 179 3.89 -20.06 12.29
N VAL A 180 4.20 -18.80 12.65
CA VAL A 180 3.42 -18.02 13.63
C VAL A 180 2.00 -17.67 13.17
N GLN A 181 1.72 -17.78 11.88
CA GLN A 181 0.39 -17.58 11.29
C GLN A 181 -0.30 -18.91 10.95
N ASP A 182 0.34 -20.05 11.20
CA ASP A 182 -0.26 -21.35 11.01
C ASP A 182 -1.24 -21.67 12.15
N GLU A 183 -2.29 -22.42 11.84
CA GLU A 183 -3.18 -22.96 12.87
C GLU A 183 -2.42 -24.00 13.72
N SER A 184 -2.28 -23.74 15.01
CA SER A 184 -1.68 -24.71 15.93
C SER A 184 -2.71 -25.73 16.39
N TYR A 185 -2.47 -27.02 16.09
CA TYR A 185 -3.27 -28.13 16.60
C TYR A 185 -2.53 -28.81 17.77
N GLY A 186 -3.13 -28.78 18.94
CA GLY A 186 -2.62 -29.54 20.11
C GLY A 186 -2.91 -31.02 19.95
N ILE A 187 -1.87 -31.87 20.06
CA ILE A 187 -2.03 -33.32 20.24
C ILE A 187 -2.05 -33.59 21.73
N THR A 188 -3.18 -34.02 22.28
CA THR A 188 -3.24 -34.59 23.63
C THR A 188 -2.95 -36.08 23.50
N ILE A 189 -1.80 -36.51 24.03
CA ILE A 189 -1.53 -37.93 24.19
C ILE A 189 -2.07 -38.29 25.56
N ASP A 190 -3.22 -38.95 25.59
CA ASP A 190 -3.75 -39.59 26.80
C ASP A 190 -3.05 -40.96 26.95
N ALA A 191 -2.17 -41.04 27.92
CA ALA A 191 -1.61 -42.35 28.32
C ALA A 191 -2.68 -43.02 29.16
N ASP A 192 -3.59 -43.71 28.50
CA ASP A 192 -4.56 -44.57 29.17
C ASP A 192 -3.85 -45.41 30.24
N GLU A 193 -4.41 -45.39 31.41
CA GLU A 193 -3.95 -46.18 32.55
C GLU A 193 -3.66 -47.61 32.09
N ALA A 194 -2.40 -48.00 32.12
CA ALA A 194 -2.04 -49.40 31.96
C ALA A 194 -2.81 -50.16 32.98
N GLY A 195 -3.81 -50.89 32.54
CA GLY A 195 -4.70 -51.64 33.40
C GLY A 195 -3.91 -52.44 34.43
N GLU A 196 -4.24 -52.24 35.69
CA GLU A 196 -3.81 -53.05 36.82
C GLU A 196 -4.15 -54.51 36.50
N GLN A 197 -3.15 -55.31 36.13
CA GLN A 197 -3.34 -56.75 36.07
C GLN A 197 -3.34 -57.31 37.51
N VAL A 198 -4.47 -57.77 37.94
CA VAL A 198 -4.66 -58.58 39.14
C VAL A 198 -4.10 -60.03 38.95
#